data_27df62a86421976a6473c43e74c571cc
#
_entry.id   27df62a86421976a6473c43e74c571cc
#
_cell.length_a   1.000
_cell.length_b   1.000
_cell.length_c   1.000
_cell.angle_alpha   90.00
_cell.angle_beta   90.00
_cell.angle_gamma   90.00
#
_symmetry.space_group_name_H-M   'P 1'
#
loop_
_entity.id
_entity.type
_entity.pdbx_description
1 polymer ?
#
loop_
_entity_poly.entity_id
_entity_poly.type
_entity_poly.pdbx_seq_one_letter_code
_entity_poly.pdbx_strand_id
1 'polypeptide(L)'
;PNDPMKIELMIYNKENIPQILEFIKNNGFPAKNEEGSKFIHIRVPKPSRMQLEEIGDDINRRTNAASSKLLKSKTNTSLRIRAAMEKEFIDQRIAGFATKKIDSNLERCTKEIRIMGLMTRKKILGSFFKSVERDDPELLKIIAKRIKLETQKIENEQQIRIQNEALENQIENQEQTTLSAS
;
A
#
# COMPACT_ATOMS: atom_id res chain seq x y z
N PRO A 1 -16.68 8.61 -7.70
CA PRO A 1 -15.35 8.64 -7.09
C PRO A 1 -15.53 8.37 -5.61
N ASN A 2 -15.22 7.16 -5.17
CA ASN A 2 -15.38 6.78 -3.78
C ASN A 2 -14.37 7.56 -2.95
N ASP A 3 -14.85 8.53 -2.17
CA ASP A 3 -14.05 9.21 -1.17
C ASP A 3 -13.62 8.14 -0.13
N PRO A 4 -12.30 7.83 0.00
CA PRO A 4 -11.83 6.78 0.91
C PRO A 4 -12.13 7.09 2.38
N MET A 5 -12.57 8.31 2.68
CA MET A 5 -12.96 8.75 4.03
C MET A 5 -14.47 8.65 4.27
N LYS A 6 -15.23 8.17 3.30
CA LYS A 6 -16.67 7.90 3.42
C LYS A 6 -16.94 6.41 3.37
N ILE A 7 -17.69 5.92 4.34
CA ILE A 7 -18.23 4.57 4.37
C ILE A 7 -19.74 4.68 4.29
N GLU A 8 -20.34 3.96 3.35
CA GLU A 8 -21.80 3.84 3.22
C GLU A 8 -22.22 2.47 3.72
N LEU A 9 -23.02 2.45 4.78
CA LEU A 9 -23.53 1.22 5.37
C LEU A 9 -25.00 1.08 4.98
N MET A 10 -25.33 0.04 4.22
CA MET A 10 -26.70 -0.29 3.85
C MET A 10 -27.35 -1.15 4.95
N ILE A 11 -28.52 -0.72 5.42
CA ILE A 11 -29.26 -1.41 6.48
C ILE A 11 -30.57 -1.94 5.89
N TYR A 12 -30.76 -3.25 6.00
CA TYR A 12 -31.95 -3.92 5.46
C TYR A 12 -33.21 -3.62 6.27
N ASN A 13 -33.11 -3.61 7.62
CA ASN A 13 -34.23 -3.29 8.50
C ASN A 13 -34.11 -1.84 9.02
N LYS A 14 -35.01 -0.98 8.56
CA LYS A 14 -35.01 0.46 8.91
C LYS A 14 -35.18 0.71 10.41
N GLU A 15 -35.83 -0.16 11.14
CA GLU A 15 -36.05 -0.02 12.59
C GLU A 15 -34.74 -0.04 13.38
N ASN A 16 -33.70 -0.68 12.85
CA ASN A 16 -32.38 -0.76 13.50
C ASN A 16 -31.50 0.47 13.23
N ILE A 17 -31.89 1.36 12.28
CA ILE A 17 -31.08 2.53 11.92
C ILE A 17 -30.76 3.42 13.11
N PRO A 18 -31.71 3.80 13.99
CA PRO A 18 -31.42 4.67 15.12
C PRO A 18 -30.38 4.08 16.08
N GLN A 19 -30.53 2.78 16.40
CA GLN A 19 -29.63 2.07 17.33
C GLN A 19 -28.21 1.96 16.76
N ILE A 20 -28.09 1.61 15.46
CA ILE A 20 -26.81 1.51 14.77
C ILE A 20 -26.14 2.88 14.68
N LEU A 21 -26.91 3.92 14.36
CA LEU A 21 -26.41 5.28 14.26
C LEU A 21 -25.90 5.80 15.60
N GLU A 22 -26.61 5.52 16.68
CA GLU A 22 -26.18 5.84 18.04
C GLU A 22 -24.90 5.09 18.43
N PHE A 23 -24.82 3.79 18.16
CA PHE A 23 -23.63 2.98 18.38
C PHE A 23 -22.41 3.54 17.66
N ILE A 24 -22.56 3.90 16.36
CA ILE A 24 -21.47 4.47 15.57
C ILE A 24 -21.00 5.81 16.14
N LYS A 25 -21.94 6.69 16.52
CA LYS A 25 -21.63 7.99 17.14
C LYS A 25 -20.92 7.84 18.48
N ASN A 26 -21.38 6.91 19.34
CA ASN A 26 -20.78 6.62 20.63
C ASN A 26 -19.34 6.08 20.50
N ASN A 27 -19.01 5.44 19.38
CA ASN A 27 -17.63 5.02 19.04
C ASN A 27 -16.80 6.13 18.38
N GLY A 28 -17.28 7.38 18.35
CA GLY A 28 -16.51 8.54 17.89
C GLY A 28 -16.50 8.76 16.38
N PHE A 29 -17.36 8.05 15.62
CA PHE A 29 -17.46 8.24 14.18
C PHE A 29 -18.64 9.16 13.83
N PRO A 30 -18.41 10.31 13.16
CA PRO A 30 -19.50 11.14 12.64
C PRO A 30 -20.31 10.34 11.63
N ALA A 31 -21.59 10.12 11.94
CA ALA A 31 -22.50 9.39 11.07
C ALA A 31 -23.80 10.14 10.87
N LYS A 32 -24.35 10.09 9.66
CA LYS A 32 -25.63 10.68 9.26
C LYS A 32 -26.45 9.66 8.49
N ASN A 33 -27.75 9.71 8.70
CA ASN A 33 -28.74 9.03 7.86
C ASN A 33 -29.65 10.10 7.25
N GLU A 34 -29.97 9.98 5.97
CA GLU A 34 -30.97 10.82 5.30
C GLU A 34 -32.36 10.23 5.54
N GLU A 35 -33.34 11.10 5.78
CA GLU A 35 -34.71 10.67 6.04
C GLU A 35 -35.24 9.75 4.94
N GLY A 36 -35.73 8.58 5.33
CA GLY A 36 -36.24 7.57 4.39
C GLY A 36 -35.19 6.69 3.72
N SER A 37 -33.93 7.03 3.82
CA SER A 37 -32.81 6.26 3.25
C SER A 37 -32.50 5.00 4.08
N LYS A 38 -32.10 3.91 3.40
CA LYS A 38 -31.56 2.71 4.03
C LYS A 38 -30.04 2.81 4.27
N PHE A 39 -29.42 3.94 3.93
CA PHE A 39 -27.97 4.12 4.00
C PHE A 39 -27.59 5.01 5.17
N ILE A 40 -26.60 4.58 5.94
CA ILE A 40 -25.90 5.43 6.92
C ILE A 40 -24.56 5.83 6.29
N HIS A 41 -24.33 7.14 6.19
CA HIS A 41 -23.08 7.73 5.74
C HIS A 41 -22.19 7.98 6.95
N ILE A 42 -21.05 7.29 7.02
CA ILE A 42 -20.07 7.42 8.09
C ILE A 42 -18.86 8.17 7.54
N ARG A 43 -18.43 9.18 8.24
CA ARG A 43 -17.21 9.90 7.89
C ARG A 43 -16.07 9.44 8.79
N VAL A 44 -15.00 8.89 8.18
CA VAL A 44 -13.80 8.52 8.91
C VAL A 44 -13.01 9.80 9.23
N PRO A 45 -12.71 10.10 10.50
CA PRO A 45 -11.90 11.27 10.83
C PRO A 45 -10.48 11.10 10.30
N LYS A 46 -9.86 12.20 9.89
CA LYS A 46 -8.45 12.17 9.48
C LYS A 46 -7.59 11.73 10.68
N PRO A 47 -6.62 10.84 10.45
CA PRO A 47 -5.75 10.38 11.52
C PRO A 47 -4.96 11.55 12.11
N SER A 48 -4.80 11.55 13.42
CA SER A 48 -3.96 12.52 14.12
C SER A 48 -2.48 12.29 13.78
N ARG A 49 -1.64 13.31 14.00
CA ARG A 49 -0.19 13.19 13.81
C ARG A 49 0.39 12.03 14.62
N MET A 50 -0.03 11.87 15.87
CA MET A 50 0.45 10.81 16.76
C MET A 50 0.11 9.42 16.19
N GLN A 51 -1.11 9.22 15.67
CA GLN A 51 -1.50 7.97 15.02
C GLN A 51 -0.67 7.69 13.76
N LEU A 52 -0.36 8.73 12.96
CA LEU A 52 0.49 8.56 11.79
C LEU A 52 1.94 8.19 12.16
N GLU A 53 2.50 8.78 13.22
CA GLU A 53 3.83 8.46 13.75
C GLU A 53 3.85 7.01 14.28
N GLU A 54 2.83 6.57 14.99
CA GLU A 54 2.70 5.18 15.48
C GLU A 54 2.64 4.16 14.33
N ILE A 55 1.89 4.45 13.28
CA ILE A 55 1.87 3.63 12.06
C ILE A 55 3.27 3.62 11.40
N GLY A 56 3.95 4.76 11.38
CA GLY A 56 5.31 4.87 10.87
C GLY A 56 6.30 3.96 11.62
N ASP A 57 6.17 3.88 12.94
CA ASP A 57 6.98 3.01 13.78
C ASP A 57 6.65 1.52 13.58
N ASP A 58 5.38 1.19 13.40
CA ASP A 58 4.98 -0.17 13.06
C ASP A 58 5.57 -0.63 11.72
N ILE A 59 5.60 0.24 10.71
CA ILE A 59 6.27 -0.03 9.44
C ILE A 59 7.76 -0.31 9.64
N ASN A 60 8.46 0.46 10.48
CA ASN A 60 9.86 0.20 10.82
C ASN A 60 10.05 -1.16 11.47
N ARG A 61 9.21 -1.51 12.45
CA ARG A 61 9.25 -2.82 13.11
C ARG A 61 9.07 -3.95 12.11
N ARG A 62 8.10 -3.85 11.19
CA ARG A 62 7.83 -4.84 10.14
C ARG A 62 8.99 -4.95 9.14
N THR A 63 9.58 -3.82 8.75
CA THR A 63 10.74 -3.76 7.85
C THR A 63 11.94 -4.47 8.47
N ASN A 64 12.22 -4.22 9.75
CA ASN A 64 13.31 -4.87 10.48
C ASN A 64 13.04 -6.37 10.67
N ALA A 65 11.81 -6.76 10.98
CA ALA A 65 11.42 -8.16 11.09
C ALA A 65 11.58 -8.92 9.77
N ALA A 66 11.22 -8.31 8.64
CA ALA A 66 11.40 -8.88 7.31
C ALA A 66 12.90 -9.06 6.98
N SER A 67 13.74 -8.07 7.28
CA SER A 67 15.20 -8.16 7.10
C SER A 67 15.82 -9.27 7.96
N SER A 68 15.36 -9.43 9.20
CA SER A 68 15.80 -10.49 10.10
C SER A 68 15.40 -11.88 9.60
N LYS A 69 14.20 -12.04 9.02
CA LYS A 69 13.76 -13.29 8.39
C LYS A 69 14.62 -13.65 7.19
N LEU A 70 14.98 -12.68 6.35
CA LEU A 70 15.91 -12.86 5.24
C LEU A 70 17.29 -13.35 5.71
N LEU A 71 17.83 -12.75 6.76
CA LEU A 71 19.12 -13.16 7.31
C LEU A 71 19.08 -14.59 7.85
N LYS A 72 18.01 -14.98 8.55
CA LYS A 72 17.80 -16.36 8.99
C LYS A 72 17.74 -17.33 7.81
N SER A 73 17.05 -16.96 6.73
CA SER A 73 16.98 -17.79 5.52
C SER A 73 18.35 -17.95 4.87
N LYS A 74 19.18 -16.89 4.80
CA LYS A 74 20.58 -16.97 4.35
C LYS A 74 21.36 -17.98 5.20
N THR A 75 21.31 -17.82 6.52
CA THR A 75 22.04 -18.71 7.45
C THR A 75 21.66 -20.16 7.22
N ASN A 76 20.36 -20.47 7.15
CA ASN A 76 19.88 -21.83 6.89
C ASN A 76 20.37 -22.38 5.54
N THR A 77 20.36 -21.54 4.50
CA THR A 77 20.83 -21.97 3.17
C THR A 77 22.34 -22.19 3.16
N SER A 78 23.11 -21.33 3.85
CA SER A 78 24.56 -21.51 3.99
C SER A 78 24.92 -22.80 4.73
N LEU A 79 24.16 -23.15 5.78
CA LEU A 79 24.33 -24.42 6.48
C LEU A 79 24.05 -25.62 5.59
N ARG A 80 23.02 -25.57 4.75
CA ARG A 80 22.70 -26.63 3.77
C ARG A 80 23.82 -26.79 2.73
N ILE A 81 24.39 -25.71 2.23
CA ILE A 81 25.51 -25.73 1.28
C ILE A 81 26.73 -26.41 1.96
N ARG A 82 27.03 -26.01 3.20
CA ARG A 82 28.13 -26.63 3.95
C ARG A 82 27.93 -28.12 4.15
N ALA A 83 26.73 -28.53 4.59
CA ALA A 83 26.40 -29.95 4.76
C ALA A 83 26.47 -30.74 3.45
N ALA A 84 26.09 -30.12 2.30
CA ALA A 84 26.23 -30.77 0.99
C ALA A 84 27.69 -30.93 0.55
N MET A 85 28.57 -29.97 0.90
CA MET A 85 30.01 -30.10 0.69
C MET A 85 30.62 -31.23 1.55
N GLU A 86 30.27 -31.26 2.83
CA GLU A 86 30.76 -32.30 3.76
C GLU A 86 30.37 -33.72 3.33
N LYS A 87 29.23 -33.86 2.64
CA LYS A 87 28.75 -35.12 2.08
C LYS A 87 29.20 -35.37 0.62
N GLU A 88 30.08 -34.52 0.09
CA GLU A 88 30.61 -34.63 -1.27
C GLU A 88 29.55 -34.56 -2.38
N PHE A 89 28.34 -34.05 -2.08
CA PHE A 89 27.28 -33.86 -3.09
C PHE A 89 27.57 -32.69 -4.04
N ILE A 90 28.35 -31.70 -3.58
CA ILE A 90 28.79 -30.56 -4.38
C ILE A 90 30.27 -30.29 -4.15
N ASP A 91 30.94 -29.83 -5.18
CA ASP A 91 32.34 -29.41 -5.08
C ASP A 91 32.47 -27.99 -4.51
N GLN A 92 33.70 -27.61 -4.12
CA GLN A 92 34.01 -26.30 -3.54
C GLN A 92 33.73 -25.18 -4.51
N ARG A 93 33.81 -25.35 -5.81
CA ARG A 93 33.54 -24.33 -6.83
C ARG A 93 32.06 -24.02 -6.89
N ILE A 94 31.23 -25.07 -6.91
CA ILE A 94 29.75 -24.89 -6.92
C ILE A 94 29.29 -24.24 -5.62
N ALA A 95 29.81 -24.68 -4.48
CA ALA A 95 29.51 -24.09 -3.18
C ALA A 95 29.88 -22.60 -3.12
N GLY A 96 31.06 -22.24 -3.62
CA GLY A 96 31.51 -20.87 -3.70
C GLY A 96 30.63 -20.00 -4.60
N PHE A 97 30.20 -20.51 -5.76
CA PHE A 97 29.26 -19.82 -6.64
C PHE A 97 27.89 -19.63 -5.96
N ALA A 98 27.35 -20.68 -5.34
CA ALA A 98 26.06 -20.63 -4.64
C ALA A 98 26.08 -19.60 -3.50
N THR A 99 27.15 -19.57 -2.70
CA THR A 99 27.33 -18.61 -1.60
C THR A 99 27.35 -17.18 -2.11
N LYS A 100 28.14 -16.88 -3.15
CA LYS A 100 28.17 -15.53 -3.76
C LYS A 100 26.80 -15.12 -4.28
N LYS A 101 26.04 -16.04 -4.88
CA LYS A 101 24.69 -15.76 -5.40
C LYS A 101 23.70 -15.47 -4.28
N ILE A 102 23.80 -16.19 -3.16
CA ILE A 102 22.98 -15.94 -1.97
C ILE A 102 23.29 -14.58 -1.36
N ASP A 103 24.57 -14.22 -1.23
CA ASP A 103 24.99 -12.93 -0.69
C ASP A 103 24.48 -11.76 -1.55
N SER A 104 24.64 -11.84 -2.86
CA SER A 104 24.14 -10.84 -3.79
C SER A 104 22.61 -10.70 -3.73
N ASN A 105 21.89 -11.84 -3.66
CA ASN A 105 20.43 -11.83 -3.52
C ASN A 105 19.98 -11.24 -2.18
N LEU A 106 20.66 -11.58 -1.08
CA LEU A 106 20.37 -11.00 0.24
C LEU A 106 20.52 -9.48 0.22
N GLU A 107 21.63 -8.97 -0.30
CA GLU A 107 21.90 -7.54 -0.39
C GLU A 107 20.80 -6.84 -1.20
N ARG A 108 20.46 -7.36 -2.37
CA ARG A 108 19.38 -6.82 -3.22
C ARG A 108 18.05 -6.81 -2.51
N CYS A 109 17.63 -7.94 -1.90
CA CYS A 109 16.34 -8.03 -1.21
C CYS A 109 16.29 -7.15 0.03
N THR A 110 17.38 -7.05 0.79
CA THR A 110 17.46 -6.16 1.96
C THR A 110 17.32 -4.69 1.54
N LYS A 111 17.98 -4.30 0.46
CA LYS A 111 17.86 -2.94 -0.12
C LYS A 111 16.42 -2.65 -0.55
N GLU A 112 15.76 -3.57 -1.24
CA GLU A 112 14.36 -3.41 -1.66
C GLU A 112 13.39 -3.31 -0.47
N ILE A 113 13.55 -4.14 0.56
CA ILE A 113 12.72 -4.06 1.78
C ILE A 113 12.88 -2.70 2.45
N ARG A 114 14.10 -2.18 2.56
CA ARG A 114 14.36 -0.84 3.13
C ARG A 114 13.72 0.27 2.29
N ILE A 115 13.84 0.19 0.96
CA ILE A 115 13.21 1.15 0.05
C ILE A 115 11.69 1.13 0.23
N MET A 116 11.07 -0.05 0.23
CA MET A 116 9.61 -0.18 0.43
C MET A 116 9.16 0.39 1.78
N GLY A 117 9.86 0.06 2.86
CA GLY A 117 9.57 0.58 4.19
C GLY A 117 9.62 2.11 4.25
N LEU A 118 10.69 2.71 3.73
CA LEU A 118 10.86 4.16 3.68
C LEU A 118 9.84 4.86 2.77
N MET A 119 9.53 4.28 1.60
CA MET A 119 8.50 4.81 0.70
C MET A 119 7.13 4.82 1.38
N THR A 120 6.76 3.73 2.04
CA THR A 120 5.48 3.62 2.73
C THR A 120 5.39 4.63 3.88
N ARG A 121 6.45 4.76 4.69
CA ARG A 121 6.52 5.78 5.74
C ARG A 121 6.37 7.19 5.17
N LYS A 122 7.08 7.50 4.08
CA LYS A 122 7.00 8.82 3.44
C LYS A 122 5.60 9.10 2.89
N LYS A 123 4.93 8.10 2.30
CA LYS A 123 3.55 8.24 1.82
C LYS A 123 2.55 8.49 2.96
N ILE A 124 2.71 7.81 4.10
CA ILE A 124 1.80 7.95 5.25
C ILE A 124 2.05 9.23 6.01
N LEU A 125 3.31 9.54 6.34
CA LEU A 125 3.68 10.71 7.13
C LEU A 125 3.62 12.02 6.31
N GLY A 126 3.72 11.95 4.99
CA GLY A 126 3.67 13.14 4.12
C GLY A 126 4.69 14.20 4.55
N SER A 127 4.20 15.39 4.93
CA SER A 127 5.02 16.51 5.41
C SER A 127 5.68 16.26 6.77
N PHE A 128 5.17 15.33 7.56
CA PHE A 128 5.75 14.96 8.86
C PHE A 128 6.89 13.95 8.76
N PHE A 129 7.17 13.45 7.56
CA PHE A 129 8.27 12.51 7.34
C PHE A 129 9.61 13.18 7.64
N LYS A 130 10.34 12.62 8.60
CA LYS A 130 11.72 12.99 8.89
C LYS A 130 12.62 11.82 8.53
N SER A 131 13.68 12.08 7.75
CA SER A 131 14.73 11.09 7.53
C SER A 131 15.51 10.89 8.84
N VAL A 132 15.81 9.65 9.15
CA VAL A 132 16.68 9.30 10.29
C VAL A 132 18.12 9.31 9.76
N GLU A 133 19.11 9.65 10.59
CA GLU A 133 20.53 9.69 10.21
C GLU A 133 21.06 8.38 9.58
N ARG A 134 20.39 7.27 9.84
CA ARG A 134 20.71 5.95 9.26
C ARG A 134 20.16 5.74 7.85
N ASP A 135 19.34 6.67 7.36
CA ASP A 135 18.79 6.56 6.01
C ASP A 135 19.88 6.97 5.01
N ASP A 136 20.32 6.02 4.21
CA ASP A 136 21.31 6.23 3.17
C ASP A 136 20.80 7.31 2.19
N PRO A 137 21.56 8.40 1.96
CA PRO A 137 21.17 9.46 1.02
C PRO A 137 20.86 8.95 -0.39
N GLU A 138 21.51 7.88 -0.84
CA GLU A 138 21.22 7.24 -2.12
C GLU A 138 19.84 6.58 -2.13
N LEU A 139 19.44 5.92 -1.02
CA LEU A 139 18.12 5.35 -0.88
C LEU A 139 17.05 6.43 -0.95
N LEU A 140 17.25 7.56 -0.31
CA LEU A 140 16.32 8.68 -0.36
C LEU A 140 16.14 9.24 -1.78
N LYS A 141 17.20 9.33 -2.57
CA LYS A 141 17.14 9.72 -3.99
C LYS A 141 16.34 8.71 -4.82
N ILE A 142 16.59 7.41 -4.62
CA ILE A 142 15.85 6.34 -5.31
C ILE A 142 14.36 6.41 -4.96
N ILE A 143 14.04 6.62 -3.69
CA ILE A 143 12.66 6.74 -3.20
C ILE A 143 11.96 7.95 -3.83
N ALA A 144 12.61 9.10 -3.86
CA ALA A 144 12.07 10.30 -4.48
C ALA A 144 11.74 10.08 -5.97
N LYS A 145 12.65 9.40 -6.70
CA LYS A 145 12.43 9.05 -8.11
C LYS A 145 11.27 8.08 -8.30
N ARG A 146 11.18 7.03 -7.47
CA ARG A 146 10.08 6.04 -7.55
C ARG A 146 8.72 6.68 -7.24
N ILE A 147 8.63 7.51 -6.19
CA ILE A 147 7.40 8.22 -5.84
C ILE A 147 6.96 9.11 -7.01
N LYS A 148 7.86 9.87 -7.62
CA LYS A 148 7.55 10.72 -8.76
C LYS A 148 6.98 9.91 -9.95
N LEU A 149 7.60 8.75 -10.26
CA LEU A 149 7.12 7.87 -11.33
C LEU A 149 5.75 7.27 -11.03
N GLU A 150 5.48 6.89 -9.78
CA GLU A 150 4.16 6.39 -9.38
C GLU A 150 3.09 7.47 -9.49
N THR A 151 3.39 8.71 -9.05
CA THR A 151 2.47 9.84 -9.19
C THR A 151 2.13 10.10 -10.65
N GLN A 152 3.12 10.13 -11.52
CA GLN A 152 2.91 10.30 -12.97
C GLN A 152 2.05 9.17 -13.59
N LYS A 153 2.23 7.93 -13.14
CA LYS A 153 1.39 6.82 -13.60
C LYS A 153 -0.06 7.00 -13.21
N ILE A 154 -0.30 7.36 -11.95
CA ILE A 154 -1.66 7.60 -11.43
C ILE A 154 -2.33 8.76 -12.19
N GLU A 155 -1.62 9.86 -12.42
CA GLU A 155 -2.12 11.00 -13.18
C GLU A 155 -2.49 10.60 -14.61
N ASN A 156 -1.63 9.83 -15.28
CA ASN A 156 -1.91 9.32 -16.64
C ASN A 156 -3.11 8.37 -16.67
N GLU A 157 -3.23 7.46 -15.70
CA GLU A 157 -4.38 6.56 -15.61
C GLU A 157 -5.69 7.33 -15.35
N GLN A 158 -5.65 8.37 -14.53
CA GLN A 158 -6.81 9.24 -14.30
C GLN A 158 -7.20 10.00 -15.58
N GLN A 159 -6.24 10.53 -16.33
CA GLN A 159 -6.51 11.19 -17.60
C GLN A 159 -7.15 10.25 -18.63
N ILE A 160 -6.64 9.00 -18.74
CA ILE A 160 -7.21 7.99 -19.62
C ILE A 160 -8.66 7.67 -19.22
N ARG A 161 -8.96 7.53 -17.92
CA ARG A 161 -10.33 7.28 -17.44
C ARG A 161 -11.27 8.44 -17.82
N ILE A 162 -10.86 9.68 -17.58
CA ILE A 162 -11.64 10.86 -17.93
C ILE A 162 -11.92 10.93 -19.44
N GLN A 163 -10.92 10.59 -20.27
CA GLN A 163 -11.10 10.55 -21.72
C GLN A 163 -12.07 9.46 -22.15
N ASN A 164 -12.00 8.28 -21.56
CA ASN A 164 -12.92 7.17 -21.87
C ASN A 164 -14.35 7.50 -21.44
N GLU A 165 -14.57 8.07 -20.24
CA GLU A 165 -15.88 8.51 -19.78
C GLU A 165 -16.47 9.63 -20.71
N ALA A 166 -15.63 10.53 -21.20
CA ALA A 166 -16.06 11.56 -22.14
C ALA A 166 -16.45 10.98 -23.51
N LEU A 167 -15.75 9.95 -23.99
CA LEU A 167 -16.07 9.23 -25.22
C LEU A 167 -17.36 8.44 -25.10
N GLU A 168 -17.56 7.72 -23.99
CA GLU A 168 -18.80 6.98 -23.70
C GLU A 168 -20.01 7.93 -23.68
N ASN A 169 -19.91 9.05 -23.01
CA ASN A 169 -20.98 10.06 -22.98
C ASN A 169 -21.27 10.66 -24.38
N GLN A 170 -20.28 10.79 -25.27
CA GLN A 170 -20.49 11.25 -26.64
C GLN A 170 -21.22 10.20 -27.48
N ILE A 171 -20.92 8.93 -27.31
CA ILE A 171 -21.58 7.82 -28.00
C ILE A 171 -23.04 7.72 -27.57
N GLU A 172 -23.32 7.76 -26.26
CA GLU A 172 -24.70 7.73 -25.72
C GLU A 172 -25.54 8.91 -26.24
N ASN A 173 -24.96 10.10 -26.30
CA ASN A 173 -25.64 11.28 -26.84
C ASN A 173 -25.95 11.17 -28.33
N GLN A 174 -25.06 10.54 -29.12
CA GLN A 174 -25.28 10.30 -30.55
C GLN A 174 -26.36 9.23 -30.79
N GLU A 175 -26.39 8.20 -29.98
CA GLU A 175 -27.43 7.15 -30.06
C GLU A 175 -28.82 7.70 -29.71
N GLN A 176 -28.93 8.56 -28.69
CA GLN A 176 -30.19 9.21 -28.31
C GLN A 176 -30.67 10.17 -29.42
N THR A 177 -29.78 10.87 -30.08
CA THR A 177 -30.13 11.79 -31.17
C THR A 177 -30.60 11.06 -32.42
N THR A 178 -30.05 9.88 -32.72
CA THR A 178 -30.49 9.05 -33.85
C THR A 178 -31.84 8.36 -33.59
N LEU A 179 -32.12 7.97 -32.34
CA LEU A 179 -33.41 7.40 -31.95
C LEU A 179 -34.55 8.44 -31.92
N SER A 180 -34.26 9.70 -31.66
CA SER A 180 -35.26 10.77 -31.65
C SER A 180 -35.57 11.34 -33.04
N ALA A 181 -34.77 11.00 -34.07
CA ALA A 181 -34.93 11.44 -35.44
C ALA A 181 -35.64 10.40 -36.36
N SER A 182 -35.96 9.23 -35.81
CA SER A 182 -36.71 8.13 -36.48
C SER A 182 -38.16 8.13 -36.03
#